data_5aec3a3315afc138f1f1720d9910f04c
#
_entry.id   5aec3a3315afc138f1f1720d9910f04c
#
_cell.length_a   1.000
_cell.length_b   1.000
_cell.length_c   1.000
_cell.angle_alpha   90.00
_cell.angle_beta   90.00
_cell.angle_gamma   90.00
#
_symmetry.space_group_name_H-M   'P 1'
#
loop_
_entity.id
_entity.type
_entity.pdbx_description
1 polymer ?
#
loop_
_entity_poly.entity_id
_entity_poly.type
_entity_poly.pdbx_seq_one_letter_code
_entity_poly.pdbx_strand_id
1 'polypeptide(L)'
;MSYEVKYIGMDVHKEATVIAVLNESGRLVMESVIETKASSLLQFLHGLRGELHVTWEEGTWAAWLYDLLQPQVQHIVVCNPRRNAFLREGSKSDKVDARKLADLLRTGSLSLR
;
A
#
# COMPACT_ATOMS: atom_id res chain seq x y z
N MET A 1 24.99 8.30 -4.60
CA MET A 1 24.17 7.14 -4.25
C MET A 1 22.72 7.39 -4.62
N SER A 2 22.12 6.47 -5.31
CA SER A 2 20.74 6.64 -5.71
C SER A 2 19.83 5.96 -4.71
N TYR A 3 18.66 6.53 -4.52
CA TYR A 3 17.63 5.96 -3.69
C TYR A 3 16.64 5.25 -4.58
N GLU A 4 16.47 4.00 -4.30
CA GLU A 4 15.50 3.22 -5.02
C GLU A 4 14.13 3.49 -4.44
N VAL A 5 13.13 3.63 -5.29
CA VAL A 5 11.75 3.82 -4.83
C VAL A 5 11.13 2.46 -4.58
N LYS A 6 10.45 2.32 -3.45
CA LYS A 6 9.66 1.14 -3.14
C LYS A 6 8.20 1.51 -3.18
N TYR A 7 7.41 0.69 -3.86
CA TYR A 7 5.96 0.92 -3.99
C TYR A 7 5.25 -0.10 -3.12
N ILE A 8 4.53 0.39 -2.14
CA ILE A 8 3.96 -0.44 -1.08
C ILE A 8 2.45 -0.37 -1.12
N GLY A 9 1.82 -1.52 -1.29
CA GLY A 9 0.37 -1.63 -1.24
C GLY A 9 -0.03 -2.30 0.05
N MET A 10 -1.07 -1.80 0.68
CA MET A 10 -1.57 -2.36 1.93
C MET A 10 -3.04 -2.69 1.81
N ASP A 11 -3.37 -3.93 2.14
CA ASP A 11 -4.75 -4.39 2.24
C ASP A 11 -5.04 -4.48 3.73
N VAL A 12 -5.73 -3.47 4.27
CA VAL A 12 -5.86 -3.27 5.70
C VAL A 12 -7.16 -3.86 6.22
N HIS A 13 -7.04 -4.75 7.17
CA HIS A 13 -8.18 -5.35 7.87
C HIS A 13 -8.03 -5.12 9.36
N LYS A 14 -9.07 -5.35 10.10
CA LYS A 14 -9.10 -5.08 11.53
C LYS A 14 -7.95 -5.77 12.28
N GLU A 15 -7.74 -7.04 11.99
CA GLU A 15 -6.75 -7.84 12.73
C GLU A 15 -5.40 -7.90 12.05
N ALA A 16 -5.40 -7.92 10.72
CA ALA A 16 -4.17 -8.12 9.97
C ALA A 16 -4.15 -7.23 8.73
N THR A 17 -2.95 -6.83 8.36
CA THR A 17 -2.72 -6.05 7.16
C THR A 17 -1.77 -6.84 6.27
N VAL A 18 -2.17 -7.02 5.01
CA VAL A 18 -1.31 -7.65 4.01
C VAL A 18 -0.54 -6.53 3.32
N ILE A 19 0.77 -6.68 3.26
CA ILE A 19 1.63 -5.65 2.66
C ILE A 19 2.45 -6.28 1.54
N ALA A 20 2.44 -5.62 0.39
CA ALA A 20 3.27 -6.03 -0.74
C ALA A 20 4.18 -4.86 -1.12
N VAL A 21 5.45 -5.16 -1.36
CA VAL A 21 6.46 -4.15 -1.71
C VAL A 21 7.03 -4.47 -3.07
N LEU A 22 6.91 -3.53 -4.01
CA LEU A 22 7.49 -3.67 -5.34
C LEU A 22 8.64 -2.69 -5.50
N ASN A 23 9.64 -3.09 -6.31
CA ASN A 23 10.70 -2.15 -6.67
C ASN A 23 10.28 -1.36 -7.91
N GLU A 24 11.18 -0.52 -8.40
CA GLU A 24 10.88 0.35 -9.54
C GLU A 24 10.57 -0.40 -10.82
N SER A 25 11.07 -1.62 -10.96
CA SER A 25 10.79 -2.41 -12.15
C SER A 25 9.51 -3.23 -12.02
N GLY A 26 8.82 -3.13 -10.88
CA GLY A 26 7.58 -3.86 -10.67
C GLY A 26 7.77 -5.24 -10.11
N ARG A 27 8.98 -5.59 -9.70
CA ARG A 27 9.25 -6.90 -9.12
C ARG A 27 8.88 -6.91 -7.64
N LEU A 28 8.26 -7.98 -7.21
CA LEU A 28 7.88 -8.16 -5.80
C LEU A 28 9.15 -8.40 -4.98
N VAL A 29 9.42 -7.45 -4.08
CA VAL A 29 10.58 -7.52 -3.19
C VAL A 29 10.22 -8.26 -1.91
N MET A 30 9.03 -8.03 -1.41
CA MET A 30 8.61 -8.58 -0.13
C MET A 30 7.10 -8.58 -0.03
N GLU A 31 6.57 -9.57 0.65
CA GLU A 31 5.15 -9.63 0.96
C GLU A 31 5.01 -10.17 2.37
N SER A 32 4.18 -9.53 3.17
CA SER A 32 4.03 -9.90 4.58
C SER A 32 2.60 -9.71 5.03
N VAL A 33 2.24 -10.47 6.06
CA VAL A 33 0.98 -10.27 6.77
C VAL A 33 1.35 -9.92 8.19
N ILE A 34 0.97 -8.74 8.64
CA ILE A 34 1.33 -8.29 9.98
C ILE A 34 0.09 -7.82 10.72
N GLU A 35 0.19 -7.70 12.03
CA GLU A 35 -0.91 -7.20 12.84
C GLU A 35 -1.23 -5.75 12.48
N THR A 36 -2.51 -5.40 12.51
CA THR A 36 -2.93 -4.02 12.26
C THR A 36 -2.77 -3.24 13.55
N LYS A 37 -1.52 -2.89 13.85
CA LYS A 37 -1.13 -2.10 15.02
C LYS A 37 -0.02 -1.16 14.64
N ALA A 38 0.00 -0.01 15.31
CA ALA A 38 1.00 1.02 15.03
C ALA A 38 2.43 0.48 15.11
N SER A 39 2.76 -0.24 16.18
CA SER A 39 4.13 -0.72 16.35
C SER A 39 4.55 -1.70 15.26
N SER A 40 3.65 -2.58 14.85
CA SER A 40 3.96 -3.56 13.82
C SER A 40 4.17 -2.91 12.46
N LEU A 41 3.31 -1.96 12.12
CA LEU A 41 3.40 -1.26 10.85
C LEU A 41 4.66 -0.41 10.78
N LEU A 42 4.97 0.31 11.84
CA LEU A 42 6.17 1.15 11.87
C LEU A 42 7.43 0.32 11.81
N GLN A 43 7.45 -0.79 12.53
CA GLN A 43 8.59 -1.68 12.51
C GLN A 43 8.85 -2.23 11.11
N PHE A 44 7.77 -2.61 10.42
CA PHE A 44 7.89 -3.11 9.06
C PHE A 44 8.52 -2.05 8.14
N LEU A 45 8.00 -0.83 8.20
CA LEU A 45 8.48 0.23 7.33
C LEU A 45 9.91 0.64 7.65
N HIS A 46 10.28 0.63 8.92
CA HIS A 46 11.64 0.99 9.31
C HIS A 46 12.67 0.00 8.78
N GLY A 47 12.24 -1.20 8.45
CA GLY A 47 13.14 -2.20 7.88
C GLY A 47 13.36 -2.04 6.38
N LEU A 48 12.62 -1.14 5.72
CA LEU A 48 12.75 -0.94 4.29
C LEU A 48 13.67 0.22 3.99
N ARG A 49 14.41 0.10 2.91
CA ARG A 49 15.32 1.15 2.46
C ARG A 49 14.77 1.86 1.25
N GLY A 50 15.25 3.09 1.05
CA GLY A 50 14.89 3.87 -0.11
C GLY A 50 13.75 4.81 0.15
N GLU A 51 13.20 5.32 -0.92
CA GLU A 51 12.07 6.22 -0.88
C GLU A 51 10.79 5.39 -0.88
N LEU A 52 9.94 5.60 0.12
CA LEU A 52 8.76 4.75 0.29
C LEU A 52 7.50 5.48 -0.19
N HIS A 53 6.82 4.87 -1.13
CA HIS A 53 5.52 5.31 -1.63
C HIS A 53 4.50 4.28 -1.22
N VAL A 54 3.42 4.71 -0.56
CA VAL A 54 2.48 3.78 0.06
C VAL A 54 1.07 4.08 -0.39
N THR A 55 0.27 3.05 -0.55
CA THR A 55 -1.13 3.21 -0.89
C THR A 55 -1.99 2.17 -0.17
N TRP A 56 -3.22 2.56 0.10
CA TRP A 56 -4.28 1.68 0.60
C TRP A 56 -5.61 2.29 0.17
N GLU A 57 -6.68 1.52 0.31
CA GLU A 57 -8.00 2.02 -0.08
C GLU A 57 -8.67 2.76 1.06
N GLU A 58 -9.48 3.76 0.70
CA GLU A 58 -10.30 4.49 1.65
C GLU A 58 -11.19 3.52 2.41
N GLY A 59 -11.34 3.73 3.72
CA GLY A 59 -12.15 2.85 4.54
C GLY A 59 -11.98 3.20 6.00
N THR A 60 -12.42 2.29 6.85
CA THR A 60 -12.44 2.52 8.30
C THR A 60 -11.10 2.96 8.87
N TRP A 61 -10.01 2.37 8.38
CA TRP A 61 -8.68 2.58 8.96
C TRP A 61 -7.87 3.65 8.24
N ALA A 62 -8.40 4.24 7.17
CA ALA A 62 -7.61 5.09 6.28
C ALA A 62 -7.05 6.32 6.98
N ALA A 63 -7.87 7.02 7.75
CA ALA A 63 -7.41 8.25 8.41
C ALA A 63 -6.36 7.96 9.48
N TRP A 64 -6.59 6.93 10.27
CA TRP A 64 -5.64 6.52 11.30
C TRP A 64 -4.29 6.15 10.67
N LEU A 65 -4.35 5.39 9.59
CA LEU A 65 -3.16 4.94 8.92
C LEU A 65 -2.40 6.11 8.29
N TYR A 66 -3.13 7.06 7.74
CA TYR A 66 -2.52 8.26 7.18
C TYR A 66 -1.72 9.02 8.24
N ASP A 67 -2.35 9.26 9.39
CA ASP A 67 -1.68 9.99 10.46
C ASP A 67 -0.46 9.24 10.97
N LEU A 68 -0.55 7.93 11.04
CA LEU A 68 0.55 7.10 11.52
C LEU A 68 1.73 7.10 10.56
N LEU A 69 1.46 6.98 9.27
CA LEU A 69 2.52 6.75 8.28
C LEU A 69 3.05 8.01 7.61
N GLN A 70 2.28 9.08 7.64
CA GLN A 70 2.65 10.31 6.95
C GLN A 70 4.06 10.79 7.29
N PRO A 71 4.52 10.79 8.56
CA PRO A 71 5.88 11.23 8.85
C PRO A 71 6.95 10.18 8.52
N GLN A 72 6.56 8.98 8.14
CA GLN A 72 7.50 7.87 7.94
C GLN A 72 7.81 7.58 6.47
N VAL A 73 7.02 8.12 5.55
CA VAL A 73 7.17 7.80 4.13
C VAL A 73 7.17 9.06 3.30
N GLN A 74 7.63 8.95 2.06
CA GLN A 74 7.77 10.11 1.17
C GLN A 74 6.48 10.46 0.46
N HIS A 75 5.62 9.47 0.21
CA HIS A 75 4.43 9.71 -0.58
C HIS A 75 3.33 8.74 -0.18
N ILE A 76 2.12 9.27 -0.03
CA ILE A 76 0.94 8.45 0.30
C ILE A 76 -0.17 8.76 -0.69
N VAL A 77 -0.80 7.72 -1.20
CA VAL A 77 -2.00 7.83 -2.01
C VAL A 77 -3.08 6.99 -1.35
N VAL A 78 -4.18 7.63 -0.95
CA VAL A 78 -5.33 6.90 -0.44
C VAL A 78 -6.30 6.75 -1.60
N CYS A 79 -6.57 5.52 -2.00
CA CYS A 79 -7.34 5.24 -3.19
C CYS A 79 -8.83 5.27 -2.94
N ASN A 80 -9.56 5.63 -3.98
CA ASN A 80 -11.01 5.56 -3.94
C ASN A 80 -11.44 4.17 -4.41
N PRO A 81 -11.99 3.32 -3.51
CA PRO A 81 -12.35 1.95 -3.90
C PRO A 81 -13.43 1.92 -4.97
N ARG A 82 -14.29 2.90 -4.98
CA ARG A 82 -15.37 2.98 -5.94
C ARG A 82 -14.83 3.15 -7.36
N ARG A 83 -13.88 4.05 -7.53
CA ARG A 83 -13.26 4.27 -8.83
C ARG A 83 -12.38 3.12 -9.24
N ASN A 84 -11.71 2.53 -8.27
CA ASN A 84 -10.84 1.40 -8.54
C ASN A 84 -11.62 0.12 -8.81
N ALA A 85 -12.93 0.14 -8.68
CA ALA A 85 -13.74 -1.04 -8.95
C ALA A 85 -13.59 -1.52 -10.38
N PHE A 86 -13.32 -0.63 -11.32
CA PHE A 86 -13.10 -1.01 -12.70
C PHE A 86 -11.84 -1.87 -12.85
N LEU A 87 -10.91 -1.69 -11.95
CA LEU A 87 -9.65 -2.43 -11.99
C LEU A 87 -9.80 -3.84 -11.46
N ARG A 88 -10.98 -4.17 -10.95
CA ARG A 88 -11.30 -5.51 -10.48
C ARG A 88 -12.07 -6.31 -11.51
N GLU A 89 -12.09 -5.82 -12.70
CA GLU A 89 -12.86 -6.38 -13.79
C GLU A 89 -12.53 -7.86 -13.96
N GLY A 90 -13.56 -8.67 -14.13
CA GLY A 90 -13.40 -10.10 -14.35
C GLY A 90 -13.14 -10.90 -13.10
N SER A 91 -12.95 -10.25 -11.99
CA SER A 91 -12.67 -10.91 -10.73
C SER A 91 -13.96 -11.11 -9.95
N LYS A 92 -14.06 -12.21 -9.26
CA LYS A 92 -15.16 -12.46 -8.35
C LYS A 92 -14.87 -11.88 -6.97
N SER A 93 -13.64 -11.53 -6.74
CA SER A 93 -13.24 -10.88 -5.51
C SER A 93 -13.57 -9.39 -5.60
N ASP A 94 -14.08 -8.85 -4.54
CA ASP A 94 -14.38 -7.43 -4.48
C ASP A 94 -13.16 -6.62 -4.09
N LYS A 95 -12.04 -7.27 -3.90
CA LYS A 95 -10.85 -6.61 -3.41
C LYS A 95 -9.78 -6.46 -4.45
N VAL A 96 -9.10 -5.35 -4.37
CA VAL A 96 -7.81 -5.16 -5.03
C VAL A 96 -6.78 -5.51 -3.96
N ASP A 97 -6.04 -6.57 -4.15
CA ASP A 97 -5.10 -7.02 -3.12
C ASP A 97 -3.88 -6.09 -3.05
N ALA A 98 -3.06 -6.30 -2.03
CA ALA A 98 -1.92 -5.43 -1.74
C ALA A 98 -0.97 -5.33 -2.91
N ARG A 99 -0.70 -6.43 -3.57
CA ARG A 99 0.23 -6.48 -4.68
C ARG A 99 -0.26 -5.66 -5.85
N LYS A 100 -1.55 -5.79 -6.15
CA LYS A 100 -2.15 -5.03 -7.22
C LYS A 100 -2.17 -3.54 -6.92
N LEU A 101 -2.45 -3.18 -5.67
CA LEU A 101 -2.39 -1.78 -5.24
C LEU A 101 -1.00 -1.22 -5.44
N ALA A 102 0.03 -1.96 -5.05
CA ALA A 102 1.40 -1.49 -5.21
C ALA A 102 1.73 -1.28 -6.68
N ASP A 103 1.28 -2.16 -7.55
CA ASP A 103 1.55 -2.04 -8.97
C ASP A 103 0.81 -0.86 -9.59
N LEU A 104 -0.43 -0.64 -9.18
CA LEU A 104 -1.20 0.52 -9.65
C LEU A 104 -0.56 1.82 -9.20
N LEU A 105 -0.04 1.84 -7.99
CA LEU A 105 0.68 3.01 -7.50
C LEU A 105 1.92 3.28 -8.35
N ARG A 106 2.68 2.24 -8.63
CA ARG A 106 3.91 2.35 -9.40
C ARG A 106 3.66 2.91 -10.80
N THR A 107 2.58 2.48 -11.43
CA THR A 107 2.28 2.89 -12.80
C THR A 107 1.46 4.17 -12.89
N GLY A 108 1.07 4.73 -11.76
CA GLY A 108 0.28 5.96 -11.77
C GLY A 108 -1.18 5.75 -12.12
N SER A 109 -1.67 4.52 -11.96
CA SER A 109 -3.03 4.15 -12.39
C SER A 109 -4.08 4.23 -11.30
N LEU A 110 -3.72 4.73 -10.12
CA LEU A 110 -4.67 4.81 -9.02
C LEU A 110 -5.58 6.02 -9.15
N SER A 111 -6.83 5.84 -8.70
CA SER A 111 -7.77 6.95 -8.58
C SER A 111 -7.73 7.46 -7.15
N LEU A 112 -7.54 8.75 -7.00
CA LEU A 112 -7.55 9.40 -5.69
C LEU A 112 -8.98 9.53 -5.20
N ARG A 113 -9.13 9.54 -3.91
CA ARG A 113 -10.44 9.76 -3.32
C ARG A 113 -10.88 11.21 -3.45
#